data_420f4074d064f9fb18bc10192698c9e0
#
_entry.id   420f4074d064f9fb18bc10192698c9e0
#
_cell.length_a   1.000
_cell.length_b   1.000
_cell.length_c   1.000
_cell.angle_alpha   90.00
_cell.angle_beta   90.00
_cell.angle_gamma   90.00
#
_symmetry.space_group_name_H-M   'P 1'
#
loop_
_entity.id
_entity.type
_entity.pdbx_description
1 polymer ?
#
loop_
_entity_poly.entity_id
_entity_poly.type
_entity_poly.pdbx_seq_one_letter_code
_entity_poly.pdbx_strand_id
1 'polypeptide(L)'
;VVRSPSHVESAVGVEELITGNERIRRGKKRSARKQRAERPKQGFFRTLIQVLGELLITCGVILLLFVVWELWWTNIEANTAQQQAVSAFAQEFQGPVTPPPADAPPVDFGPPKVMAAPDQASTVFGVVYIPRFGKTYSRPLVEGTAPAQLDTLGLGRYDSTSMPGAVGNFAVAGHRQTHGAVLDAVHTLVPGDKIYVQTNDGYYTYVFRNNQIVMPNRADVLAPVPTQLDAKATERFMTMTSCNPRFGAEERIISYSVLDSWQPASAGPPAEIAAQVAANKKAG
;
A
#
# COMPACT_ATOMS: atom_id res chain seq x y z
N VAL A 1 43.60 -53.19 -34.17
CA VAL A 1 43.74 -53.98 -35.39
C VAL A 1 43.29 -53.08 -36.53
N VAL A 2 44.23 -52.34 -37.16
CA VAL A 2 44.80 -52.65 -38.48
C VAL A 2 43.76 -52.45 -39.60
N ARG A 3 43.87 -51.60 -40.57
CA ARG A 3 44.95 -51.15 -41.45
C ARG A 3 44.43 -50.06 -42.38
N SER A 4 45.23 -49.07 -42.65
CA SER A 4 45.36 -48.37 -43.97
C SER A 4 45.98 -49.31 -44.95
N PRO A 5 45.94 -49.13 -46.28
CA PRO A 5 46.75 -48.14 -47.01
C PRO A 5 46.07 -47.57 -48.30
N SER A 6 46.45 -46.44 -48.76
CA SER A 6 47.51 -45.99 -49.66
C SER A 6 47.14 -45.85 -51.15
N HIS A 7 47.53 -44.68 -51.70
CA HIS A 7 48.13 -44.36 -53.03
C HIS A 7 47.24 -44.49 -54.27
N VAL A 8 47.25 -43.68 -55.30
CA VAL A 8 48.30 -43.02 -56.07
C VAL A 8 47.61 -42.01 -57.01
N GLU A 9 48.01 -40.77 -57.05
CA GLU A 9 48.62 -40.03 -58.15
C GLU A 9 47.99 -40.14 -59.55
N SER A 10 47.60 -39.00 -60.12
CA SER A 10 48.08 -38.57 -61.42
C SER A 10 47.70 -37.10 -61.73
N ALA A 11 48.71 -36.32 -61.87
CA ALA A 11 48.68 -34.99 -62.44
C ALA A 11 48.52 -35.09 -63.97
N VAL A 12 47.58 -34.41 -64.57
CA VAL A 12 47.59 -33.92 -65.96
C VAL A 12 46.58 -32.75 -66.09
N GLY A 13 47.04 -31.62 -66.64
CA GLY A 13 46.20 -30.70 -67.40
C GLY A 13 45.87 -29.36 -66.76
N VAL A 14 46.86 -28.54 -66.39
CA VAL A 14 46.66 -27.14 -65.96
C VAL A 14 46.87 -26.14 -67.11
N GLU A 15 46.71 -26.47 -68.34
CA GLU A 15 47.02 -25.54 -69.45
C GLU A 15 45.82 -25.11 -70.31
N GLU A 16 44.60 -25.60 -70.07
CA GLU A 16 43.44 -25.27 -70.92
C GLU A 16 42.37 -24.37 -70.29
N LEU A 17 42.64 -23.81 -69.13
CA LEU A 17 41.70 -22.98 -68.44
C LEU A 17 41.98 -21.46 -68.47
N ILE A 18 43.04 -21.02 -69.19
CA ILE A 18 43.43 -19.60 -69.17
C ILE A 18 42.85 -18.80 -70.34
N THR A 19 42.37 -19.40 -71.41
CA THR A 19 41.85 -18.67 -72.58
C THR A 19 40.34 -18.48 -72.64
N GLY A 20 39.55 -19.07 -71.70
CA GLY A 20 38.11 -18.95 -71.66
C GLY A 20 37.56 -17.76 -70.85
N ASN A 21 38.41 -17.11 -70.04
CA ASN A 21 37.95 -16.19 -69.01
C ASN A 21 37.98 -14.68 -69.34
N GLU A 22 38.48 -14.31 -70.51
CA GLU A 22 38.55 -12.91 -70.94
C GLU A 22 37.29 -12.41 -71.69
N ARG A 23 36.49 -13.29 -72.22
CA ARG A 23 35.26 -12.90 -72.98
C ARG A 23 34.01 -12.65 -72.03
N ILE A 24 34.03 -13.12 -70.82
CA ILE A 24 32.88 -12.99 -69.89
C ILE A 24 32.96 -11.69 -69.06
N ARG A 25 34.13 -11.01 -69.01
CA ARG A 25 34.31 -9.78 -68.22
C ARG A 25 33.83 -8.50 -68.88
N ARG A 26 33.46 -8.51 -70.19
CA ARG A 26 32.94 -7.28 -70.86
C ARG A 26 31.40 -7.15 -70.91
N GLY A 27 30.67 -8.17 -70.47
CA GLY A 27 29.22 -8.19 -70.54
C GLY A 27 28.46 -7.78 -69.27
N LYS A 28 29.12 -7.55 -68.10
CA LYS A 28 28.45 -7.33 -66.80
C LYS A 28 28.72 -5.98 -66.20
N LYS A 29 29.07 -4.95 -66.98
CA LYS A 29 29.14 -3.57 -66.47
C LYS A 29 27.96 -2.68 -66.90
N ARG A 30 26.79 -3.25 -67.17
CA ARG A 30 25.58 -2.47 -67.43
C ARG A 30 24.48 -2.93 -66.46
N SER A 31 24.03 -1.93 -65.64
CA SER A 31 22.83 -1.90 -64.79
C SER A 31 22.92 -2.46 -63.36
N ALA A 32 23.90 -1.99 -62.58
CA ALA A 32 23.61 -1.76 -61.19
C ALA A 32 23.11 -0.29 -61.01
N ARG A 33 22.09 0.08 -61.80
CA ARG A 33 21.29 1.26 -61.53
C ARG A 33 20.50 0.92 -60.28
N LYS A 34 20.98 1.39 -59.09
CA LYS A 34 20.22 1.37 -57.83
C LYS A 34 18.80 1.82 -58.16
N GLN A 35 17.87 0.90 -58.24
CA GLN A 35 16.48 1.24 -58.10
C GLN A 35 16.31 1.79 -56.66
N ARG A 36 16.48 3.09 -56.57
CA ARG A 36 16.04 3.85 -55.41
C ARG A 36 14.54 3.66 -55.42
N ALA A 37 14.04 2.70 -54.59
CA ALA A 37 12.62 2.47 -54.42
C ALA A 37 12.04 3.84 -54.02
N GLU A 38 11.34 4.46 -54.97
CA GLU A 38 10.54 5.64 -54.69
C GLU A 38 9.52 5.20 -53.63
N ARG A 39 9.72 5.65 -52.39
CA ARG A 39 8.71 5.46 -51.34
C ARG A 39 7.44 6.10 -51.87
N PRO A 40 6.33 5.36 -51.98
CA PRO A 40 5.09 5.93 -52.47
C PRO A 40 4.76 7.13 -51.56
N LYS A 41 4.51 8.26 -52.20
CA LYS A 41 4.07 9.49 -51.50
C LYS A 41 2.84 9.11 -50.68
N GLN A 42 3.01 9.05 -49.36
CA GLN A 42 1.90 8.72 -48.47
C GLN A 42 0.83 9.80 -48.64
N GLY A 43 -0.38 9.42 -49.00
CA GLY A 43 -1.48 10.37 -49.17
C GLY A 43 -1.74 11.08 -47.85
N PHE A 44 -2.09 12.36 -47.93
CA PHE A 44 -2.37 13.24 -46.76
C PHE A 44 -3.21 12.54 -45.68
N PHE A 45 -4.26 11.84 -46.06
CA PHE A 45 -5.12 11.08 -45.13
C PHE A 45 -4.38 9.98 -44.39
N ARG A 46 -3.48 9.26 -45.03
CA ARG A 46 -2.69 8.18 -44.41
C ARG A 46 -1.73 8.77 -43.37
N THR A 47 -1.08 9.87 -43.68
CA THR A 47 -0.19 10.59 -42.76
C THR A 47 -0.97 11.13 -41.57
N LEU A 48 -2.17 11.71 -41.83
CA LEU A 48 -3.02 12.22 -40.76
C LEU A 48 -3.46 11.11 -39.78
N ILE A 49 -3.90 9.95 -40.30
CA ILE A 49 -4.28 8.80 -39.48
C ILE A 49 -3.07 8.26 -38.70
N GLN A 50 -1.90 8.21 -39.31
CA GLN A 50 -0.67 7.78 -38.63
C GLN A 50 -0.31 8.72 -37.48
N VAL A 51 -0.29 10.03 -37.72
CA VAL A 51 0.02 11.04 -36.68
C VAL A 51 -1.01 10.98 -35.56
N LEU A 52 -2.31 10.84 -35.90
CA LEU A 52 -3.36 10.71 -34.89
C LEU A 52 -3.17 9.42 -34.06
N GLY A 53 -2.84 8.31 -34.71
CA GLY A 53 -2.55 7.04 -34.02
C GLY A 53 -1.36 7.14 -33.09
N GLU A 54 -0.26 7.77 -33.52
CA GLU A 54 0.94 8.00 -32.70
C GLU A 54 0.62 8.89 -31.50
N LEU A 55 -0.18 9.93 -31.72
CA LEU A 55 -0.66 10.84 -30.65
C LEU A 55 -1.51 10.10 -29.62
N LEU A 56 -2.46 9.29 -30.06
CA LEU A 56 -3.31 8.48 -29.17
C LEU A 56 -2.49 7.48 -28.36
N ILE A 57 -1.51 6.80 -28.99
CA ILE A 57 -0.62 5.88 -28.28
C ILE A 57 0.21 6.64 -27.24
N THR A 58 0.77 7.78 -27.60
CA THR A 58 1.57 8.62 -26.70
C THR A 58 0.74 9.09 -25.50
N CYS A 59 -0.47 9.61 -25.77
CA CYS A 59 -1.40 9.99 -24.70
C CYS A 59 -1.76 8.80 -23.80
N GLY A 60 -2.03 7.64 -24.38
CA GLY A 60 -2.32 6.42 -23.63
C GLY A 60 -1.16 5.98 -22.73
N VAL A 61 0.07 6.05 -23.22
CA VAL A 61 1.27 5.74 -22.41
C VAL A 61 1.45 6.78 -21.29
N ILE A 62 1.28 8.07 -21.57
CA ILE A 62 1.36 9.13 -20.55
C ILE A 62 0.31 8.93 -19.47
N LEU A 63 -0.94 8.62 -19.83
CA LEU A 63 -2.00 8.35 -18.88
C LEU A 63 -1.70 7.11 -18.02
N LEU A 64 -1.17 6.03 -18.62
CA LEU A 64 -0.75 4.84 -17.87
C LEU A 64 0.36 5.17 -16.87
N LEU A 65 1.39 5.89 -17.30
CA LEU A 65 2.48 6.33 -16.43
C LEU A 65 1.99 7.25 -15.31
N PHE A 66 1.03 8.15 -15.61
CA PHE A 66 0.40 9.01 -14.61
C PHE A 66 -0.35 8.19 -13.54
N VAL A 67 -1.15 7.20 -13.95
CA VAL A 67 -1.88 6.32 -13.01
C VAL A 67 -0.90 5.53 -12.14
N VAL A 68 0.17 4.97 -12.73
CA VAL A 68 1.21 4.26 -11.96
C VAL A 68 1.90 5.21 -10.98
N TRP A 69 2.23 6.42 -11.41
CA TRP A 69 2.85 7.44 -10.56
C TRP A 69 1.91 7.83 -9.41
N GLU A 70 0.65 8.14 -9.68
CA GLU A 70 -0.34 8.52 -8.68
C GLU A 70 -0.53 7.45 -7.60
N LEU A 71 -0.67 6.19 -8.01
CA LEU A 71 -0.88 5.08 -7.07
C LEU A 71 0.37 4.71 -6.27
N TRP A 72 1.55 4.91 -6.82
CA TRP A 72 2.79 4.48 -6.19
C TRP A 72 3.48 5.59 -5.41
N TRP A 73 3.59 6.79 -6.00
CA TRP A 73 4.27 7.93 -5.38
C TRP A 73 3.55 8.44 -4.15
N THR A 74 2.23 8.62 -4.22
CA THR A 74 1.41 9.06 -3.09
C THR A 74 1.52 8.12 -1.90
N ASN A 75 1.64 6.81 -2.15
CA ASN A 75 1.85 5.83 -1.08
C ASN A 75 3.24 5.94 -0.43
N ILE A 76 4.31 6.22 -1.20
CA ILE A 76 5.66 6.39 -0.65
C ILE A 76 5.72 7.63 0.25
N GLU A 77 5.23 8.76 -0.26
CA GLU A 77 5.23 10.03 0.47
C GLU A 77 4.43 9.92 1.77
N ALA A 78 3.19 9.43 1.69
CA ALA A 78 2.35 9.24 2.86
C ALA A 78 2.96 8.24 3.86
N ASN A 79 3.50 7.11 3.41
CA ASN A 79 4.17 6.16 4.30
C ASN A 79 5.36 6.79 5.04
N THR A 80 6.13 7.64 4.37
CA THR A 80 7.25 8.36 5.00
C THR A 80 6.75 9.31 6.08
N ALA A 81 5.74 10.13 5.78
CA ALA A 81 5.13 11.05 6.75
C ALA A 81 4.52 10.29 7.95
N GLN A 82 3.82 9.20 7.68
CA GLN A 82 3.22 8.35 8.72
C GLN A 82 4.28 7.71 9.63
N GLN A 83 5.38 7.20 9.07
CA GLN A 83 6.47 6.64 9.87
C GLN A 83 7.16 7.71 10.72
N GLN A 84 7.37 8.91 10.18
CA GLN A 84 7.90 10.04 10.96
C GLN A 84 6.97 10.42 12.11
N ALA A 85 5.65 10.47 11.86
CA ALA A 85 4.67 10.75 12.90
C ALA A 85 4.64 9.68 14.01
N VAL A 86 4.72 8.39 13.62
CA VAL A 86 4.83 7.28 14.59
C VAL A 86 6.10 7.38 15.41
N SER A 87 7.23 7.67 14.77
CA SER A 87 8.52 7.81 15.46
C SER A 87 8.54 9.01 16.41
N ALA A 88 7.99 10.16 15.99
CA ALA A 88 7.85 11.35 16.84
C ALA A 88 7.01 11.05 18.08
N PHE A 89 5.82 10.45 17.90
CA PHE A 89 5.00 10.02 19.04
C PHE A 89 5.74 9.04 19.96
N ALA A 90 6.45 8.06 19.38
CA ALA A 90 7.20 7.09 20.16
C ALA A 90 8.36 7.73 20.96
N GLN A 91 9.00 8.80 20.46
CA GLN A 91 10.03 9.56 21.18
C GLN A 91 9.45 10.27 22.42
N GLU A 92 8.28 10.87 22.29
CA GLU A 92 7.60 11.56 23.37
C GLU A 92 7.00 10.62 24.42
N PHE A 93 6.71 9.38 24.03
CA PHE A 93 6.11 8.38 24.93
C PHE A 93 7.04 8.01 26.08
N GLN A 94 6.59 8.18 27.33
CA GLN A 94 7.37 8.00 28.54
C GLN A 94 7.31 6.58 29.13
N GLY A 95 6.43 5.71 28.61
CA GLY A 95 6.30 4.34 29.09
C GLY A 95 7.49 3.43 28.70
N PRO A 96 7.68 2.32 29.41
CA PRO A 96 8.65 1.30 29.02
C PRO A 96 8.24 0.68 27.67
N VAL A 97 9.25 0.22 26.92
CA VAL A 97 9.04 -0.47 25.62
C VAL A 97 9.15 -2.00 25.76
N THR A 98 9.48 -2.48 26.95
CA THR A 98 9.53 -3.92 27.26
C THR A 98 8.16 -4.38 27.78
N PRO A 99 7.65 -5.53 27.31
CA PRO A 99 6.41 -6.09 27.82
C PRO A 99 6.57 -6.58 29.26
N PRO A 100 5.48 -6.76 30.02
CA PRO A 100 5.50 -7.51 31.27
C PRO A 100 6.09 -8.91 31.05
N PRO A 101 6.66 -9.53 32.09
CA PRO A 101 7.11 -10.92 32.03
C PRO A 101 5.98 -11.84 31.54
N ALA A 102 6.32 -12.83 30.71
CA ALA A 102 5.31 -13.73 30.12
C ALA A 102 4.58 -14.62 31.16
N ASP A 103 5.22 -14.83 32.31
CA ASP A 103 4.71 -15.60 33.45
C ASP A 103 4.04 -14.71 34.52
N ALA A 104 3.98 -13.39 34.29
CA ALA A 104 3.29 -12.49 35.20
C ALA A 104 1.79 -12.83 35.26
N PRO A 105 1.19 -12.89 36.45
CA PRO A 105 -0.26 -13.09 36.55
C PRO A 105 -1.02 -11.97 35.83
N PRO A 106 -2.20 -12.26 35.24
CA PRO A 106 -3.06 -11.22 34.69
C PRO A 106 -3.36 -10.15 35.74
N VAL A 107 -3.09 -8.89 35.42
CA VAL A 107 -3.37 -7.76 36.29
C VAL A 107 -4.63 -7.06 35.77
N ASP A 108 -5.62 -6.90 36.63
CA ASP A 108 -6.76 -6.01 36.36
C ASP A 108 -6.37 -4.60 36.72
N PHE A 109 -6.22 -3.73 35.71
CA PHE A 109 -5.89 -2.31 35.91
C PHE A 109 -7.14 -1.45 36.13
N GLY A 110 -8.32 -2.07 36.32
CA GLY A 110 -9.59 -1.38 36.47
C GLY A 110 -10.09 -0.71 35.17
N PRO A 111 -10.96 0.29 35.29
CA PRO A 111 -11.49 0.97 34.11
C PRO A 111 -10.38 1.73 33.36
N PRO A 112 -10.42 1.72 32.01
CA PRO A 112 -9.42 2.42 31.22
C PRO A 112 -9.44 3.93 31.49
N LYS A 113 -8.25 4.52 31.54
CA LYS A 113 -8.11 5.97 31.51
C LYS A 113 -8.49 6.47 30.13
N VAL A 114 -9.23 7.56 30.07
CA VAL A 114 -9.70 8.18 28.83
C VAL A 114 -9.09 9.57 28.74
N MET A 115 -8.27 9.80 27.72
CA MET A 115 -7.70 11.12 27.47
C MET A 115 -8.75 12.09 26.92
N ALA A 116 -8.55 13.40 27.12
CA ALA A 116 -9.33 14.41 26.43
C ALA A 116 -9.07 14.36 24.91
N ALA A 117 -10.10 14.67 24.12
CA ALA A 117 -9.90 14.82 22.69
C ALA A 117 -8.95 15.99 22.41
N PRO A 118 -8.06 15.88 21.42
CA PRO A 118 -7.23 17.01 21.01
C PRO A 118 -8.09 18.18 20.51
N ASP A 119 -7.70 19.40 20.88
CA ASP A 119 -8.40 20.62 20.46
C ASP A 119 -8.11 21.03 19.01
N GLN A 120 -7.04 20.46 18.42
CA GLN A 120 -6.58 20.82 17.08
C GLN A 120 -6.59 19.60 16.15
N ALA A 121 -7.15 19.79 14.96
CA ALA A 121 -7.04 18.81 13.88
C ALA A 121 -5.56 18.54 13.52
N SER A 122 -5.28 17.35 13.01
CA SER A 122 -3.94 16.84 12.70
C SER A 122 -3.03 16.58 13.91
N THR A 123 -3.52 16.77 15.14
CA THR A 123 -2.76 16.37 16.33
C THR A 123 -2.65 14.85 16.38
N VAL A 124 -1.42 14.34 16.36
CA VAL A 124 -1.13 12.92 16.57
C VAL A 124 -1.26 12.61 18.06
N PHE A 125 -2.19 11.75 18.43
CA PHE A 125 -2.47 11.41 19.82
C PHE A 125 -2.25 9.94 20.16
N GLY A 126 -1.86 9.14 19.19
CA GLY A 126 -1.61 7.72 19.40
C GLY A 126 -1.10 6.98 18.18
N VAL A 127 -0.94 5.67 18.34
CA VAL A 127 -0.53 4.74 17.28
C VAL A 127 -1.40 3.50 17.33
N VAL A 128 -1.82 3.02 16.16
CA VAL A 128 -2.54 1.74 16.00
C VAL A 128 -1.60 0.66 15.50
N TYR A 129 -1.67 -0.51 16.12
CA TYR A 129 -0.98 -1.72 15.70
C TYR A 129 -2.02 -2.81 15.40
N ILE A 130 -1.90 -3.44 14.24
CA ILE A 130 -2.79 -4.54 13.82
C ILE A 130 -1.91 -5.69 13.32
N PRO A 131 -1.57 -6.68 14.17
CA PRO A 131 -0.68 -7.77 13.80
C PRO A 131 -1.15 -8.57 12.58
N ARG A 132 -2.46 -8.68 12.35
CA ARG A 132 -3.04 -9.29 11.15
C ARG A 132 -2.59 -8.61 9.85
N PHE A 133 -2.34 -7.31 9.87
CA PHE A 133 -1.86 -6.56 8.68
C PHE A 133 -0.35 -6.66 8.47
N GLY A 134 0.35 -7.28 9.41
CA GLY A 134 1.79 -7.49 9.39
C GLY A 134 2.44 -7.18 10.74
N LYS A 135 3.51 -7.88 11.06
CA LYS A 135 4.23 -7.71 12.34
C LYS A 135 4.82 -6.31 12.53
N THR A 136 5.04 -5.58 11.44
CA THR A 136 5.61 -4.23 11.44
C THR A 136 4.54 -3.15 11.21
N TYR A 137 3.26 -3.54 11.16
CA TYR A 137 2.19 -2.58 10.95
C TYR A 137 2.05 -1.66 12.16
N SER A 138 2.29 -0.38 11.93
CA SER A 138 2.01 0.71 12.86
C SER A 138 1.58 1.94 12.09
N ARG A 139 0.51 2.61 12.53
CA ARG A 139 -0.02 3.82 11.89
C ARG A 139 -0.38 4.87 12.93
N PRO A 140 -0.09 6.16 12.68
CA PRO A 140 -0.47 7.21 13.60
C PRO A 140 -1.98 7.38 13.65
N LEU A 141 -2.46 7.73 14.82
CA LEU A 141 -3.83 8.21 15.06
C LEU A 141 -3.80 9.72 15.17
N VAL A 142 -4.66 10.37 14.39
CA VAL A 142 -4.75 11.82 14.36
C VAL A 142 -6.17 12.29 14.58
N GLU A 143 -6.32 13.51 15.06
CA GLU A 143 -7.61 14.16 15.19
C GLU A 143 -8.12 14.69 13.85
N GLY A 144 -9.36 14.34 13.47
CA GLY A 144 -10.00 14.78 12.24
C GLY A 144 -9.88 13.81 11.07
N THR A 145 -10.83 13.90 10.15
CA THR A 145 -10.96 13.00 8.99
C THR A 145 -10.98 13.73 7.64
N ALA A 146 -10.55 15.00 7.61
CA ALA A 146 -10.42 15.73 6.35
C ALA A 146 -9.25 15.18 5.50
N PRO A 147 -9.19 15.47 4.18
CA PRO A 147 -8.12 15.01 3.31
C PRO A 147 -6.71 15.33 3.85
N ALA A 148 -6.51 16.50 4.44
CA ALA A 148 -5.21 16.87 5.01
C ALA A 148 -4.70 15.89 6.09
N GLN A 149 -5.61 15.27 6.87
CA GLN A 149 -5.28 14.27 7.87
C GLN A 149 -5.10 12.89 7.24
N LEU A 150 -6.08 12.46 6.44
CA LEU A 150 -6.09 11.09 5.90
C LEU A 150 -5.02 10.87 4.84
N ASP A 151 -4.77 11.85 3.98
CA ASP A 151 -3.81 11.74 2.87
C ASP A 151 -2.36 11.70 3.37
N THR A 152 -2.09 12.36 4.50
CA THR A 152 -0.74 12.49 5.03
C THR A 152 -0.49 11.59 6.23
N LEU A 153 -1.41 11.59 7.21
CA LEU A 153 -1.20 11.00 8.53
C LEU A 153 -1.92 9.66 8.75
N GLY A 154 -2.82 9.29 7.85
CA GLY A 154 -3.34 7.92 7.75
C GLY A 154 -4.64 7.64 8.49
N LEU A 155 -4.66 7.40 9.79
CA LEU A 155 -5.86 7.05 10.56
C LEU A 155 -6.40 8.28 11.31
N GLY A 156 -7.51 8.83 10.82
CA GLY A 156 -8.15 10.00 11.40
C GLY A 156 -9.36 9.64 12.27
N ARG A 157 -9.44 10.20 13.49
CA ARG A 157 -10.62 10.06 14.36
C ARG A 157 -11.75 10.97 13.87
N TYR A 158 -12.95 10.44 13.87
CA TYR A 158 -14.15 11.29 13.73
C TYR A 158 -14.36 12.08 15.02
N ASP A 159 -14.29 13.39 14.94
CA ASP A 159 -14.37 14.33 16.07
C ASP A 159 -15.63 14.18 16.93
N SER A 160 -16.74 13.76 16.31
CA SER A 160 -18.02 13.48 16.98
C SER A 160 -18.06 12.15 17.75
N THR A 161 -16.99 11.35 17.73
CA THR A 161 -16.96 10.03 18.34
C THR A 161 -16.11 9.98 19.60
N SER A 162 -16.23 8.90 20.36
CA SER A 162 -15.52 8.73 21.64
C SER A 162 -14.00 8.64 21.44
N MET A 163 -13.25 8.88 22.52
CA MET A 163 -11.82 8.61 22.59
C MET A 163 -11.55 7.13 22.91
N PRO A 164 -10.34 6.60 22.64
CA PRO A 164 -9.97 5.24 22.99
C PRO A 164 -10.26 4.92 24.46
N GLY A 165 -10.88 3.77 24.71
CA GLY A 165 -11.22 3.31 26.06
C GLY A 165 -12.48 3.94 26.68
N ALA A 166 -13.08 4.95 26.06
CA ALA A 166 -14.35 5.51 26.53
C ALA A 166 -15.54 4.58 26.22
N VAL A 167 -16.58 4.66 27.05
CA VAL A 167 -17.87 4.05 26.71
C VAL A 167 -18.45 4.76 25.48
N GLY A 168 -18.92 3.99 24.53
CA GLY A 168 -19.38 4.48 23.24
C GLY A 168 -18.49 3.97 22.10
N ASN A 169 -18.41 4.71 21.01
CA ASN A 169 -17.75 4.28 19.80
C ASN A 169 -16.54 5.19 19.47
N PHE A 170 -15.35 4.65 19.56
CA PHE A 170 -14.15 5.27 19.05
C PHE A 170 -14.04 4.93 17.54
N ALA A 171 -14.32 5.90 16.67
CA ALA A 171 -14.35 5.65 15.24
C ALA A 171 -13.22 6.38 14.50
N VAL A 172 -12.59 5.67 13.57
CA VAL A 172 -11.51 6.18 12.72
C VAL A 172 -11.77 5.89 11.26
N ALA A 173 -11.31 6.78 10.39
CA ALA A 173 -11.28 6.61 8.95
C ALA A 173 -9.85 6.38 8.45
N GLY A 174 -9.70 5.70 7.33
CA GLY A 174 -8.42 5.55 6.66
C GLY A 174 -8.58 5.10 5.21
N HIS A 175 -7.62 5.49 4.37
CA HIS A 175 -7.60 5.10 2.96
C HIS A 175 -7.37 3.59 2.79
N ARG A 176 -7.97 3.04 1.72
CA ARG A 176 -7.81 1.63 1.39
C ARG A 176 -6.68 1.35 0.42
N GLN A 177 -6.39 2.26 -0.52
CA GLN A 177 -5.45 1.98 -1.62
C GLN A 177 -4.39 3.05 -1.84
N THR A 178 -4.72 4.30 -1.51
CA THR A 178 -3.84 5.45 -1.74
C THR A 178 -3.33 5.99 -0.42
N HIS A 179 -2.36 6.91 -0.47
CA HIS A 179 -1.89 7.66 0.70
C HIS A 179 -1.47 6.74 1.86
N GLY A 180 -0.64 5.74 1.54
CA GLY A 180 -0.15 4.76 2.50
C GLY A 180 -1.05 3.54 2.70
N ALA A 181 -2.26 3.52 2.07
CA ALA A 181 -3.16 2.36 2.04
C ALA A 181 -3.38 1.73 3.43
N VAL A 182 -3.58 2.58 4.43
CA VAL A 182 -3.54 2.21 5.87
C VAL A 182 -4.56 1.13 6.25
N LEU A 183 -5.69 1.04 5.55
CA LEU A 183 -6.71 0.03 5.76
C LEU A 183 -6.88 -0.93 4.57
N ASP A 184 -5.85 -1.10 3.73
CA ASP A 184 -5.92 -2.02 2.58
C ASP A 184 -6.30 -3.45 3.00
N ALA A 185 -5.70 -3.95 4.06
CA ALA A 185 -5.91 -5.30 4.57
C ALA A 185 -7.13 -5.47 5.50
N VAL A 186 -7.97 -4.44 5.69
CA VAL A 186 -9.10 -4.49 6.64
C VAL A 186 -10.05 -5.67 6.41
N HIS A 187 -10.18 -6.11 5.16
CA HIS A 187 -11.00 -7.27 4.78
C HIS A 187 -10.43 -8.64 5.22
N THR A 188 -9.18 -8.67 5.65
CA THR A 188 -8.51 -9.91 6.10
C THR A 188 -8.72 -10.19 7.58
N LEU A 189 -9.28 -9.22 8.34
CA LEU A 189 -9.59 -9.43 9.75
C LEU A 189 -10.58 -10.56 9.94
N VAL A 190 -10.31 -11.39 10.93
CA VAL A 190 -11.20 -12.48 11.37
C VAL A 190 -11.58 -12.29 12.83
N PRO A 191 -12.79 -12.73 13.26
CA PRO A 191 -13.23 -12.60 14.65
C PRO A 191 -12.17 -13.12 15.62
N GLY A 192 -11.85 -12.31 16.64
CA GLY A 192 -10.80 -12.61 17.62
C GLY A 192 -9.46 -11.92 17.34
N ASP A 193 -9.22 -11.37 16.15
CA ASP A 193 -8.01 -10.58 15.88
C ASP A 193 -7.95 -9.36 16.79
N LYS A 194 -6.73 -9.03 17.23
CA LYS A 194 -6.49 -7.91 18.13
C LYS A 194 -6.05 -6.66 17.37
N ILE A 195 -6.59 -5.54 17.81
CA ILE A 195 -6.25 -4.19 17.37
C ILE A 195 -5.79 -3.43 18.61
N TYR A 196 -4.54 -2.99 18.59
CA TYR A 196 -3.96 -2.28 19.71
C TYR A 196 -3.90 -0.79 19.41
N VAL A 197 -4.39 0.01 20.35
CA VAL A 197 -4.31 1.46 20.32
C VAL A 197 -3.39 1.91 21.45
N GLN A 198 -2.27 2.52 21.10
CA GLN A 198 -1.34 3.15 22.05
C GLN A 198 -1.65 4.64 22.13
N THR A 199 -1.78 5.17 23.34
CA THR A 199 -1.80 6.61 23.63
C THR A 199 -0.77 6.92 24.73
N ASN A 200 -0.62 8.17 25.13
CA ASN A 200 0.25 8.51 26.27
C ASN A 200 -0.24 7.91 27.60
N ASP A 201 -1.52 7.54 27.71
CA ASP A 201 -2.06 6.92 28.91
C ASP A 201 -1.78 5.41 28.98
N GLY A 202 -1.62 4.74 27.85
CA GLY A 202 -1.38 3.30 27.81
C GLY A 202 -1.85 2.62 26.54
N TYR A 203 -2.16 1.35 26.65
CA TYR A 203 -2.52 0.47 25.55
C TYR A 203 -3.93 -0.07 25.72
N TYR A 204 -4.73 0.07 24.70
CA TYR A 204 -6.11 -0.43 24.63
C TYR A 204 -6.16 -1.57 23.63
N THR A 205 -6.59 -2.74 24.06
CA THR A 205 -6.72 -3.92 23.20
C THR A 205 -8.17 -4.10 22.80
N TYR A 206 -8.47 -3.88 21.54
CA TYR A 206 -9.77 -4.14 20.95
C TYR A 206 -9.76 -5.49 20.23
N VAL A 207 -10.83 -6.26 20.35
CA VAL A 207 -11.02 -7.53 19.66
C VAL A 207 -12.02 -7.36 18.54
N PHE A 208 -11.57 -7.67 17.33
CA PHE A 208 -12.39 -7.60 16.13
C PHE A 208 -13.56 -8.57 16.18
N ARG A 209 -14.73 -8.11 15.74
CA ARG A 209 -15.98 -8.86 15.71
C ARG A 209 -16.39 -9.23 14.29
N ASN A 210 -16.63 -8.24 13.44
CA ASN A 210 -17.07 -8.45 12.06
C ASN A 210 -16.83 -7.23 11.18
N ASN A 211 -16.84 -7.46 9.87
CA ASN A 211 -16.95 -6.42 8.85
C ASN A 211 -18.40 -6.32 8.34
N GLN A 212 -18.79 -5.10 7.93
CA GLN A 212 -20.05 -4.82 7.26
C GLN A 212 -19.77 -3.94 6.04
N ILE A 213 -20.42 -4.24 4.91
CA ILE A 213 -20.39 -3.37 3.73
C ILE A 213 -21.66 -2.51 3.76
N VAL A 214 -21.47 -1.21 3.61
CA VAL A 214 -22.57 -0.23 3.65
C VAL A 214 -22.40 0.83 2.57
N MET A 215 -23.47 1.55 2.27
CA MET A 215 -23.41 2.73 1.40
C MET A 215 -22.72 3.90 2.11
N PRO A 216 -22.09 4.84 1.37
CA PRO A 216 -21.32 5.95 1.97
C PRO A 216 -22.12 6.88 2.89
N ASN A 217 -23.43 6.92 2.75
CA ASN A 217 -24.34 7.78 3.54
C ASN A 217 -24.77 7.16 4.88
N ARG A 218 -24.27 5.97 5.27
CA ARG A 218 -24.60 5.28 6.52
C ARG A 218 -23.82 5.88 7.69
N ALA A 219 -24.26 7.03 8.19
CA ALA A 219 -23.64 7.70 9.33
C ALA A 219 -23.94 7.00 10.68
N ASP A 220 -24.97 6.18 10.76
CA ASP A 220 -25.34 5.40 11.94
C ASP A 220 -24.24 4.40 12.41
N VAL A 221 -23.31 4.04 11.53
CA VAL A 221 -22.13 3.24 11.90
C VAL A 221 -21.20 3.95 12.91
N LEU A 222 -21.31 5.29 13.00
CA LEU A 222 -20.55 6.13 13.92
C LEU A 222 -21.30 6.39 15.25
N ALA A 223 -22.55 5.93 15.38
CA ALA A 223 -23.33 6.09 16.60
C ALA A 223 -22.60 5.51 17.82
N PRO A 224 -22.90 5.98 19.06
CA PRO A 224 -22.32 5.44 20.29
C PRO A 224 -22.46 3.92 20.44
N VAL A 225 -23.57 3.34 19.96
CA VAL A 225 -23.70 1.91 19.67
C VAL A 225 -23.81 1.78 18.15
N PRO A 226 -22.79 1.25 17.46
CA PRO A 226 -22.79 1.20 16.02
C PRO A 226 -24.08 0.63 15.44
N THR A 227 -24.64 1.31 14.43
CA THR A 227 -25.91 1.00 13.74
C THR A 227 -27.19 1.10 14.58
N GLN A 228 -27.11 1.60 15.82
CA GLN A 228 -28.24 1.73 16.75
C GLN A 228 -28.30 3.15 17.33
N LEU A 229 -28.95 4.07 16.62
CA LEU A 229 -28.96 5.50 16.95
C LEU A 229 -29.54 5.81 18.31
N ASP A 230 -30.57 5.08 18.76
CA ASP A 230 -31.29 5.32 20.00
C ASP A 230 -30.78 4.46 21.19
N ALA A 231 -29.77 3.61 20.95
CA ALA A 231 -29.27 2.75 22.00
C ALA A 231 -28.28 3.50 22.92
N LYS A 232 -28.42 3.27 24.20
CA LYS A 232 -27.46 3.77 25.19
C LYS A 232 -26.25 2.86 25.21
N ALA A 233 -25.07 3.42 24.94
CA ALA A 233 -23.82 2.66 24.99
C ALA A 233 -23.51 2.24 26.44
N THR A 234 -23.12 0.98 26.57
CA THR A 234 -22.58 0.35 27.79
C THR A 234 -21.24 -0.27 27.56
N GLU A 235 -20.92 -0.53 26.30
CA GLU A 235 -19.65 -1.11 25.86
C GLU A 235 -18.73 -0.06 25.24
N ARG A 236 -17.50 -0.43 24.97
CA ARG A 236 -16.46 0.41 24.39
C ARG A 236 -16.11 -0.13 23.02
N PHE A 237 -16.76 0.42 22.00
CA PHE A 237 -16.57 0.01 20.61
C PHE A 237 -15.38 0.73 19.99
N MET A 238 -14.80 0.08 18.97
CA MET A 238 -13.94 0.69 17.98
C MET A 238 -14.47 0.38 16.58
N THR A 239 -14.64 1.42 15.78
CA THR A 239 -15.09 1.32 14.40
C THR A 239 -14.00 1.85 13.45
N MET A 240 -13.59 1.06 12.47
CA MET A 240 -12.71 1.52 11.37
C MET A 240 -13.53 1.58 10.08
N THR A 241 -13.43 2.69 9.36
CA THR A 241 -14.13 2.90 8.10
C THR A 241 -13.16 3.08 6.94
N SER A 242 -13.42 2.42 5.81
CA SER A 242 -12.62 2.56 4.61
C SER A 242 -13.47 2.40 3.34
N CYS A 243 -12.92 2.78 2.19
CA CYS A 243 -13.59 2.60 0.91
C CYS A 243 -13.76 1.12 0.54
N ASN A 244 -14.81 0.82 -0.22
CA ASN A 244 -15.07 -0.49 -0.83
C ASN A 244 -15.76 -0.28 -2.20
N PRO A 245 -15.54 -1.15 -3.20
CA PRO A 245 -14.54 -2.22 -3.25
C PRO A 245 -13.09 -1.70 -3.19
N ARG A 246 -12.11 -2.60 -3.17
CA ARG A 246 -10.69 -2.26 -2.99
C ARG A 246 -10.18 -1.20 -3.98
N PHE A 247 -10.67 -1.17 -5.20
CA PHE A 247 -10.30 -0.19 -6.24
C PHE A 247 -11.49 0.70 -6.64
N GLY A 248 -12.39 0.97 -5.69
CA GLY A 248 -13.56 1.81 -5.85
C GLY A 248 -13.89 2.57 -4.57
N ALA A 249 -14.97 3.33 -4.61
CA ALA A 249 -15.44 4.12 -3.48
C ALA A 249 -16.98 4.16 -3.42
N GLU A 250 -17.63 3.22 -4.11
CA GLU A 250 -19.09 3.14 -4.20
C GLU A 250 -19.72 2.74 -2.87
N GLU A 251 -18.96 2.01 -2.06
CA GLU A 251 -19.37 1.50 -0.75
C GLU A 251 -18.34 1.86 0.31
N ARG A 252 -18.63 1.45 1.54
CA ARG A 252 -17.69 1.48 2.67
C ARG A 252 -17.62 0.10 3.31
N ILE A 253 -16.41 -0.31 3.67
CA ILE A 253 -16.18 -1.43 4.57
C ILE A 253 -16.00 -0.88 5.97
N ILE A 254 -16.82 -1.37 6.88
CA ILE A 254 -16.85 -0.97 8.28
C ILE A 254 -16.41 -2.15 9.12
N SER A 255 -15.40 -1.96 9.95
CA SER A 255 -14.83 -2.97 10.84
C SER A 255 -15.21 -2.64 12.28
N TYR A 256 -15.87 -3.55 12.95
CA TYR A 256 -16.32 -3.39 14.34
C TYR A 256 -15.49 -4.21 15.29
N SER A 257 -15.07 -3.59 16.38
CA SER A 257 -14.32 -4.22 17.47
C SER A 257 -14.85 -3.74 18.83
N VAL A 258 -14.57 -4.50 19.88
CA VAL A 258 -14.94 -4.17 21.25
C VAL A 258 -13.71 -4.24 22.14
N LEU A 259 -13.58 -3.31 23.07
CA LEU A 259 -12.48 -3.29 24.03
C LEU A 259 -12.53 -4.57 24.89
N ASP A 260 -11.42 -5.28 24.90
CA ASP A 260 -11.21 -6.49 25.70
C ASP A 260 -10.46 -6.13 26.99
N SER A 261 -9.35 -5.42 26.84
CA SER A 261 -8.47 -5.08 27.97
C SER A 261 -7.75 -3.75 27.73
N TRP A 262 -7.21 -3.19 28.79
CA TRP A 262 -6.29 -2.07 28.72
C TRP A 262 -5.17 -2.24 29.73
N GLN A 263 -4.08 -1.56 29.53
CA GLN A 263 -2.98 -1.46 30.47
C GLN A 263 -2.35 -0.06 30.45
N PRO A 264 -2.00 0.49 31.60
CA PRO A 264 -1.39 1.82 31.67
C PRO A 264 -0.01 1.82 31.03
N ALA A 265 0.44 2.98 30.57
CA ALA A 265 1.77 3.13 29.96
C ALA A 265 2.88 2.54 30.81
N SER A 266 2.81 2.66 32.13
CA SER A 266 3.81 2.14 33.09
C SER A 266 3.93 0.61 33.10
N ALA A 267 2.92 -0.11 32.65
CA ALA A 267 2.95 -1.57 32.55
C ALA A 267 3.70 -2.09 31.31
N GLY A 268 4.09 -1.20 30.40
CA GLY A 268 4.70 -1.57 29.13
C GLY A 268 3.70 -2.03 28.06
N PRO A 269 4.16 -2.38 26.85
CA PRO A 269 3.29 -2.80 25.76
C PRO A 269 2.82 -4.24 25.93
N PRO A 270 1.64 -4.60 25.35
CA PRO A 270 1.28 -6.00 25.14
C PRO A 270 2.38 -6.76 24.38
N ALA A 271 2.65 -8.00 24.81
CA ALA A 271 3.78 -8.81 24.30
C ALA A 271 3.76 -8.93 22.76
N GLU A 272 2.57 -9.07 22.17
CA GLU A 272 2.40 -9.24 20.73
C GLU A 272 2.92 -8.07 19.89
N ILE A 273 2.88 -6.83 20.41
CA ILE A 273 3.33 -5.63 19.71
C ILE A 273 4.62 -5.03 20.27
N ALA A 274 5.18 -5.61 21.33
CA ALA A 274 6.33 -5.04 22.04
C ALA A 274 7.56 -4.80 21.14
N ALA A 275 7.84 -5.73 20.25
CA ALA A 275 8.94 -5.61 19.29
C ALA A 275 8.76 -4.40 18.36
N GLN A 276 7.54 -4.15 17.90
CA GLN A 276 7.24 -3.02 17.02
C GLN A 276 7.25 -1.69 17.78
N VAL A 277 6.71 -1.66 19.01
CA VAL A 277 6.81 -0.47 19.88
C VAL A 277 8.28 -0.09 20.11
N ALA A 278 9.14 -1.07 20.43
CA ALA A 278 10.56 -0.84 20.60
C ALA A 278 11.25 -0.39 19.30
N ALA A 279 10.86 -0.94 18.15
CA ALA A 279 11.38 -0.54 16.86
C ALA A 279 11.02 0.92 16.53
N ASN A 280 9.75 1.32 16.75
CA ASN A 280 9.30 2.69 16.53
C ASN A 280 10.06 3.70 17.41
N LYS A 281 10.39 3.33 18.66
CA LYS A 281 11.17 4.15 19.59
C LYS A 281 12.61 4.35 19.13
N LYS A 282 13.19 3.37 18.42
CA LYS A 282 14.58 3.44 17.90
C LYS A 282 14.68 4.18 16.57
N ALA A 283 13.61 4.26 15.82
CA ALA A 283 13.58 4.85 14.48
C ALA A 283 13.52 6.39 14.48
N GLY A 284 13.20 7.01 15.59
CA GLY A 284 13.26 8.45 15.82
C GLY A 284 14.51 8.80 16.58
#